data_efae5c639ca635b31a39402571c57643
#
_entry.id   efae5c639ca635b31a39402571c57643
#
_cell.length_a   1.000
_cell.length_b   1.000
_cell.length_c   1.000
_cell.angle_alpha   90.00
_cell.angle_beta   90.00
_cell.angle_gamma   90.00
#
_symmetry.space_group_name_H-M   'P 1'
#
loop_
_entity.id
_entity.type
_entity.pdbx_description
1 polymer ?
#
loop_
_entity_poly.entity_id
_entity_poly.type
_entity_poly.pdbx_seq_one_letter_code
_entity_poly.pdbx_strand_id
1 'polypeptide(L)'
;MFGYIVMNKPEIKMKDFDMYRTFYCGLCRELREKYGISGQITLSYDMTFVIMLLSGLYEPKTYKGTTRCILHPVKKQPVRKNVMTEYCADMNILLTYYKCLDDWNDDRKYVKLGYARLLERKNNRLLKLYPDKSKRIVELLDELSALEKQGETDIDRMSGIFGHIMEEILAYRQDAWEKSLRRIGFYLGKFIYLLDAYDDVEEDVKNKDYNPFAEKYTMEGFEGEVRQILMMMMAETCREFEKLPIIKYGDILRNILYSGVWCRFEEVSRRRREEREKEHVGSI
;
A
#
# COMPACT_ATOMS: atom_id res chain seq x y z
N MET A 1 5.13 -5.35 -0.47
CA MET A 1 3.84 -5.12 0.21
C MET A 1 3.28 -3.69 0.07
N PHE A 2 4.00 -2.67 -0.38
CA PHE A 2 3.48 -1.30 -0.58
C PHE A 2 3.86 -0.78 -1.96
N GLY A 3 3.03 0.11 -2.54
CA GLY A 3 3.28 0.75 -3.83
C GLY A 3 2.36 0.28 -4.96
N TYR A 4 1.32 -0.50 -4.63
CA TYR A 4 0.38 -1.04 -5.60
C TYR A 4 -0.79 -0.11 -5.93
N ILE A 5 -1.11 0.82 -5.02
CA ILE A 5 -2.24 1.76 -5.19
C ILE A 5 -1.76 3.00 -5.93
N VAL A 6 -1.63 2.87 -7.23
CA VAL A 6 -1.08 3.88 -8.12
C VAL A 6 -2.13 4.47 -9.05
N MET A 7 -1.82 5.59 -9.69
CA MET A 7 -2.65 6.12 -10.77
C MET A 7 -2.39 5.41 -12.09
N ASN A 8 -3.43 5.25 -12.90
CA ASN A 8 -3.25 4.98 -14.33
C ASN A 8 -2.90 6.29 -15.05
N LYS A 9 -1.61 6.51 -15.27
CA LYS A 9 -1.09 7.75 -15.87
C LYS A 9 -1.59 8.03 -17.29
N PRO A 10 -1.73 7.05 -18.19
CA PRO A 10 -2.30 7.26 -19.52
C PRO A 10 -3.72 7.80 -19.52
N GLU A 11 -4.52 7.50 -18.50
CA GLU A 11 -5.95 7.83 -18.46
C GLU A 11 -6.29 9.03 -17.57
N ILE A 12 -5.32 9.55 -16.80
CA ILE A 12 -5.58 10.68 -15.91
C ILE A 12 -5.42 12.02 -16.61
N LYS A 13 -6.31 12.97 -16.31
CA LYS A 13 -6.17 14.35 -16.79
C LYS A 13 -4.91 15.01 -16.17
N MET A 14 -4.18 15.80 -16.94
CA MET A 14 -2.97 16.49 -16.48
C MET A 14 -3.18 17.30 -15.19
N LYS A 15 -4.30 18.01 -15.06
CA LYS A 15 -4.64 18.78 -13.86
C LYS A 15 -4.77 17.89 -12.61
N ASP A 16 -5.27 16.67 -12.78
CA ASP A 16 -5.50 15.71 -11.72
C ASP A 16 -4.19 15.01 -11.34
N PHE A 17 -3.34 14.71 -12.32
CA PHE A 17 -1.98 14.27 -12.11
C PHE A 17 -1.17 15.30 -11.31
N ASP A 18 -1.22 16.57 -11.70
CA ASP A 18 -0.53 17.64 -10.95
C ASP A 18 -1.07 17.77 -9.53
N MET A 19 -2.39 17.63 -9.33
CA MET A 19 -3.00 17.63 -8.01
C MET A 19 -2.48 16.49 -7.14
N TYR A 20 -2.49 15.27 -7.65
CA TYR A 20 -1.94 14.09 -6.96
C TYR A 20 -0.47 14.31 -6.55
N ARG A 21 0.36 14.81 -7.49
CA ARG A 21 1.77 15.12 -7.20
C ARG A 21 1.93 16.09 -6.04
N THR A 22 1.02 17.06 -5.86
CA THR A 22 1.13 17.98 -4.72
C THR A 22 0.97 17.28 -3.37
N PHE A 23 0.12 16.27 -3.26
CA PHE A 23 -0.05 15.45 -2.05
C PHE A 23 1.11 14.47 -1.85
N TYR A 24 1.57 13.82 -2.92
CA TYR A 24 2.75 12.95 -2.88
C TYR A 24 4.01 13.70 -2.42
N CYS A 25 4.26 14.87 -3.01
CA CYS A 25 5.36 15.75 -2.56
C CYS A 25 5.11 16.31 -1.15
N GLY A 26 3.85 16.50 -0.76
CA GLY A 26 3.45 16.89 0.59
C GLY A 26 3.80 15.83 1.62
N LEU A 27 3.49 14.56 1.34
CA LEU A 27 3.88 13.42 2.18
C LEU A 27 5.39 13.26 2.26
N CYS A 28 6.09 13.36 1.13
CA CYS A 28 7.56 13.33 1.08
C CYS A 28 8.20 14.38 1.99
N ARG A 29 7.67 15.60 1.95
CA ARG A 29 8.11 16.70 2.80
C ARG A 29 7.77 16.46 4.27
N GLU A 30 6.57 15.99 4.59
CA GLU A 30 6.15 15.66 5.97
C GLU A 30 7.04 14.60 6.59
N LEU A 31 7.29 13.51 5.86
CA LEU A 31 8.19 12.45 6.28
C LEU A 31 9.60 12.97 6.57
N ARG A 32 10.11 13.89 5.73
CA ARG A 32 11.43 14.51 5.95
C ARG A 32 11.44 15.44 7.17
N GLU A 33 10.44 16.30 7.32
CA GLU A 33 10.35 17.26 8.40
C GLU A 33 10.19 16.59 9.76
N LYS A 34 9.35 15.56 9.83
CA LYS A 34 9.01 14.87 11.09
C LYS A 34 9.98 13.74 11.44
N TYR A 35 10.49 13.04 10.43
CA TYR A 35 11.25 11.79 10.60
C TYR A 35 12.65 11.82 9.98
N GLY A 36 13.04 12.93 9.34
CA GLY A 36 14.35 13.09 8.69
C GLY A 36 14.46 12.29 7.39
N ILE A 37 15.69 12.11 6.91
CA ILE A 37 15.97 11.37 5.66
C ILE A 37 15.48 9.93 5.75
N SER A 38 15.67 9.27 6.90
CA SER A 38 15.18 7.91 7.10
C SER A 38 13.65 7.78 6.98
N GLY A 39 12.87 8.81 7.36
CA GLY A 39 11.44 8.83 7.08
C GLY A 39 11.14 9.10 5.61
N GLN A 40 11.88 9.98 4.97
CA GLN A 40 11.65 10.33 3.56
C GLN A 40 11.79 9.14 2.60
N ILE A 41 12.69 8.21 2.89
CA ILE A 41 12.93 7.00 2.07
C ILE A 41 11.72 6.06 2.08
N THR A 42 10.85 6.14 3.10
CA THR A 42 9.66 5.28 3.22
C THR A 42 8.47 5.76 2.40
N LEU A 43 8.61 6.82 1.59
CA LEU A 43 7.54 7.42 0.80
C LEU A 43 6.77 6.38 -0.04
N SER A 44 5.46 6.33 0.13
CA SER A 44 4.57 5.33 -0.47
C SER A 44 3.45 5.98 -1.30
N TYR A 45 3.09 5.36 -2.40
CA TYR A 45 1.92 5.72 -3.19
C TYR A 45 0.62 5.39 -2.47
N ASP A 46 0.57 4.26 -1.76
CA ASP A 46 -0.62 3.82 -1.03
C ASP A 46 -1.02 4.84 0.04
N MET A 47 -0.04 5.37 0.79
CA MET A 47 -0.31 6.42 1.77
C MET A 47 -0.75 7.73 1.12
N THR A 48 -0.30 8.03 -0.10
CA THR A 48 -0.80 9.19 -0.85
C THR A 48 -2.27 9.02 -1.22
N PHE A 49 -2.68 7.81 -1.62
CA PHE A 49 -4.09 7.48 -1.84
C PHE A 49 -4.90 7.70 -0.55
N VAL A 50 -4.45 7.17 0.59
CA VAL A 50 -5.15 7.34 1.88
C VAL A 50 -5.28 8.82 2.26
N ILE A 51 -4.22 9.63 2.07
CA ILE A 51 -4.29 11.08 2.30
C ILE A 51 -5.38 11.72 1.44
N MET A 52 -5.45 11.37 0.16
CA MET A 52 -6.43 11.96 -0.75
C MET A 52 -7.85 11.52 -0.45
N LEU A 53 -8.05 10.23 -0.12
CA LEU A 53 -9.33 9.68 0.31
C LEU A 53 -9.86 10.43 1.54
N LEU A 54 -9.06 10.47 2.61
CA LEU A 54 -9.43 11.13 3.86
C LEU A 54 -9.55 12.66 3.69
N SER A 55 -8.70 13.27 2.86
CA SER A 55 -8.80 14.71 2.58
C SER A 55 -10.02 15.07 1.75
N GLY A 56 -10.46 14.19 0.83
CA GLY A 56 -11.69 14.37 0.07
C GLY A 56 -12.94 14.20 0.93
N LEU A 57 -12.90 13.27 1.87
CA LEU A 57 -14.02 12.97 2.76
C LEU A 57 -14.19 14.02 3.89
N TYR A 58 -13.09 14.39 4.55
CA TYR A 58 -13.12 15.26 5.74
C TYR A 58 -12.83 16.74 5.44
N GLU A 59 -12.39 17.05 4.25
CA GLU A 59 -12.08 18.42 3.77
C GLU A 59 -11.27 19.28 4.76
N PRO A 60 -10.19 18.79 5.36
CA PRO A 60 -9.41 19.54 6.34
C PRO A 60 -8.78 20.78 5.71
N LYS A 61 -8.50 21.80 6.56
CA LYS A 61 -7.69 22.95 6.12
C LYS A 61 -6.36 22.48 5.59
N THR A 62 -6.11 22.78 4.31
CA THR A 62 -4.94 22.31 3.59
C THR A 62 -3.95 23.46 3.34
N TYR A 63 -2.74 23.30 3.84
CA TYR A 63 -1.61 24.17 3.54
C TYR A 63 -1.12 23.95 2.11
N LYS A 64 -0.87 25.05 1.39
CA LYS A 64 -0.29 25.03 0.04
C LYS A 64 1.06 25.72 0.09
N GLY A 65 2.08 25.09 -0.45
CA GLY A 65 3.44 25.65 -0.46
C GLY A 65 4.29 25.08 -1.58
N THR A 66 5.58 25.29 -1.50
CA THR A 66 6.56 24.73 -2.42
C THR A 66 7.72 24.11 -1.67
N THR A 67 8.34 23.08 -2.24
CA THR A 67 9.55 22.45 -1.69
C THR A 67 10.61 22.28 -2.79
N ARG A 68 11.88 22.24 -2.40
CA ARG A 68 12.97 21.78 -3.28
C ARG A 68 13.08 20.26 -3.11
N CYS A 69 13.11 19.56 -4.22
CA CYS A 69 13.25 18.11 -4.24
C CYS A 69 14.67 17.75 -4.70
N ILE A 70 15.29 16.75 -4.07
CA ILE A 70 16.61 16.26 -4.48
C ILE A 70 16.58 15.73 -5.91
N LEU A 71 15.48 15.09 -6.31
CA LEU A 71 15.27 14.56 -7.67
C LEU A 71 14.98 15.66 -8.70
N HIS A 72 14.55 16.85 -8.26
CA HIS A 72 14.21 17.99 -9.10
C HIS A 72 14.82 19.27 -8.52
N PRO A 73 16.15 19.41 -8.51
CA PRO A 73 16.83 20.50 -7.78
C PRO A 73 16.58 21.88 -8.37
N VAL A 74 16.32 21.96 -9.68
CA VAL A 74 16.17 23.23 -10.40
C VAL A 74 14.79 23.86 -10.16
N LYS A 75 13.73 23.07 -10.14
CA LYS A 75 12.35 23.57 -10.05
C LYS A 75 11.73 23.25 -8.70
N LYS A 76 11.23 24.28 -7.98
CA LYS A 76 10.42 24.08 -6.78
C LYS A 76 9.16 23.33 -7.13
N GLN A 77 8.85 22.26 -6.36
CA GLN A 77 7.66 21.47 -6.54
C GLN A 77 6.53 21.97 -5.63
N PRO A 78 5.32 22.14 -6.13
CA PRO A 78 4.18 22.49 -5.29
C PRO A 78 3.85 21.35 -4.32
N VAL A 79 3.45 21.70 -3.10
CA VAL A 79 3.07 20.73 -2.06
C VAL A 79 1.75 21.12 -1.41
N ARG A 80 1.01 20.11 -0.98
CA ARG A 80 -0.17 20.23 -0.13
C ARG A 80 -0.01 19.34 1.09
N LYS A 81 -0.26 19.92 2.27
CA LYS A 81 -0.21 19.21 3.55
C LYS A 81 -1.40 19.57 4.41
N ASN A 82 -1.88 18.62 5.15
CA ASN A 82 -2.93 18.79 6.16
C ASN A 82 -2.79 17.70 7.23
N VAL A 83 -3.70 17.68 8.19
CA VAL A 83 -3.71 16.70 9.29
C VAL A 83 -3.73 15.24 8.78
N MET A 84 -4.33 14.96 7.62
CA MET A 84 -4.31 13.61 7.03
C MET A 84 -2.92 13.24 6.53
N THR A 85 -2.15 14.24 6.04
CA THR A 85 -0.75 14.02 5.65
C THR A 85 0.12 13.64 6.85
N GLU A 86 -0.08 14.30 8.00
CA GLU A 86 0.61 13.99 9.25
C GLU A 86 0.27 12.58 9.75
N TYR A 87 -1.03 12.26 9.79
CA TYR A 87 -1.52 10.95 10.18
C TYR A 87 -0.96 9.82 9.30
N CYS A 88 -1.04 9.97 7.98
CA CYS A 88 -0.53 8.94 7.05
C CYS A 88 0.99 8.82 7.09
N ALA A 89 1.73 9.91 7.36
CA ALA A 89 3.16 9.83 7.60
C ALA A 89 3.47 9.00 8.86
N ASP A 90 2.67 9.13 9.92
CA ASP A 90 2.80 8.35 11.14
C ASP A 90 2.54 6.85 10.88
N MET A 91 1.42 6.52 10.21
CA MET A 91 1.09 5.14 9.85
C MET A 91 2.14 4.52 8.91
N ASN A 92 2.67 5.29 7.97
CA ASN A 92 3.72 4.84 7.07
C ASN A 92 5.01 4.45 7.80
N ILE A 93 5.42 5.22 8.82
CA ILE A 93 6.59 4.91 9.65
C ILE A 93 6.33 3.67 10.51
N LEU A 94 5.14 3.56 11.11
CA LEU A 94 4.76 2.39 11.90
C LEU A 94 4.89 1.10 11.09
N LEU A 95 4.24 1.05 9.92
CA LEU A 95 4.27 -0.13 9.04
C LEU A 95 5.67 -0.44 8.52
N THR A 96 6.45 0.59 8.14
CA THR A 96 7.82 0.40 7.65
C THR A 96 8.73 -0.18 8.74
N TYR A 97 8.57 0.27 9.98
CA TYR A 97 9.35 -0.25 11.10
C TYR A 97 9.13 -1.76 11.29
N TYR A 98 7.87 -2.19 11.34
CA TYR A 98 7.56 -3.61 11.53
C TYR A 98 7.93 -4.46 10.31
N LYS A 99 7.74 -3.95 9.09
CA LYS A 99 8.24 -4.64 7.89
C LYS A 99 9.75 -4.86 7.94
N CYS A 100 10.52 -3.87 8.40
CA CYS A 100 11.97 -4.03 8.51
C CYS A 100 12.39 -5.04 9.60
N LEU A 101 11.60 -5.18 10.67
CA LEU A 101 11.82 -6.22 11.67
C LEU A 101 11.49 -7.61 11.13
N ASP A 102 10.42 -7.73 10.37
CA ASP A 102 10.00 -8.95 9.71
C ASP A 102 11.06 -9.42 8.70
N ASP A 103 11.46 -8.57 7.76
CA ASP A 103 12.57 -8.81 6.81
C ASP A 103 13.90 -9.23 7.53
N TRP A 104 14.14 -8.74 8.76
CA TRP A 104 15.28 -9.16 9.55
C TRP A 104 15.07 -10.54 10.18
N ASN A 105 13.89 -10.82 10.71
CA ASN A 105 13.60 -12.07 11.38
C ASN A 105 13.63 -13.26 10.41
N ASP A 106 13.16 -13.04 9.19
CA ASP A 106 13.06 -14.08 8.16
C ASP A 106 14.39 -14.27 7.43
N ASP A 107 14.96 -13.21 6.86
CA ASP A 107 16.11 -13.31 5.95
C ASP A 107 17.44 -12.87 6.58
N ARG A 108 17.44 -12.47 7.86
CA ARG A 108 18.63 -11.91 8.54
C ARG A 108 19.30 -10.76 7.79
N LYS A 109 18.52 -9.94 7.09
CA LYS A 109 19.02 -8.78 6.33
C LYS A 109 19.50 -7.66 7.28
N TYR A 110 20.80 -7.61 7.60
CA TYR A 110 21.42 -6.66 8.54
C TYR A 110 21.11 -5.19 8.20
N VAL A 111 21.00 -4.84 6.91
CA VAL A 111 20.63 -3.49 6.47
C VAL A 111 19.23 -3.12 6.99
N LYS A 112 18.30 -4.07 6.98
CA LYS A 112 16.92 -3.86 7.47
C LYS A 112 16.90 -3.69 8.99
N LEU A 113 17.67 -4.49 9.73
CA LEU A 113 17.84 -4.29 11.17
C LEU A 113 18.42 -2.92 11.51
N GLY A 114 19.48 -2.51 10.79
CA GLY A 114 20.07 -1.18 10.97
C GLY A 114 19.06 -0.07 10.71
N TYR A 115 18.22 -0.24 9.69
CA TYR A 115 17.17 0.72 9.36
C TYR A 115 16.03 0.71 10.40
N ALA A 116 15.59 -0.45 10.87
CA ALA A 116 14.62 -0.56 11.97
C ALA A 116 15.13 0.18 13.23
N ARG A 117 16.40 0.01 13.62
CA ARG A 117 16.99 0.74 14.75
C ARG A 117 16.94 2.27 14.58
N LEU A 118 17.11 2.79 13.36
CA LEU A 118 16.95 4.22 13.07
C LEU A 118 15.51 4.72 13.26
N LEU A 119 14.53 3.84 13.06
CA LEU A 119 13.11 4.15 13.20
C LEU A 119 12.57 3.88 14.61
N GLU A 120 13.25 3.09 15.44
CA GLU A 120 12.77 2.58 16.74
C GLU A 120 12.26 3.69 17.68
N ARG A 121 13.04 4.74 17.89
CA ARG A 121 12.63 5.86 18.76
C ARG A 121 11.37 6.56 18.22
N LYS A 122 11.24 6.61 16.90
CA LYS A 122 10.10 7.23 16.22
C LYS A 122 8.87 6.35 16.37
N ASN A 123 9.04 5.03 16.17
CA ASN A 123 7.99 4.05 16.38
C ASN A 123 7.48 4.06 17.84
N ASN A 124 8.38 4.05 18.84
CA ASN A 124 8.02 4.11 20.27
C ASN A 124 7.19 5.36 20.63
N ARG A 125 7.40 6.48 19.92
CA ARG A 125 6.54 7.67 20.05
C ARG A 125 5.16 7.43 19.44
N LEU A 126 5.07 6.75 18.30
CA LEU A 126 3.80 6.45 17.63
C LEU A 126 2.92 5.50 18.45
N LEU A 127 3.53 4.48 19.10
CA LEU A 127 2.82 3.59 20.02
C LEU A 127 2.13 4.35 21.17
N LYS A 128 2.74 5.45 21.63
CA LYS A 128 2.14 6.31 22.67
C LYS A 128 1.09 7.28 22.10
N LEU A 129 1.23 7.69 20.86
CA LEU A 129 0.32 8.64 20.20
C LEU A 129 -0.98 7.96 19.74
N TYR A 130 -0.88 6.71 19.32
CA TYR A 130 -2.01 5.90 18.83
C TYR A 130 -2.09 4.54 19.56
N PRO A 131 -2.29 4.51 20.90
CA PRO A 131 -2.09 3.30 21.70
C PRO A 131 -2.94 2.11 21.24
N ASP A 132 -4.25 2.30 21.08
CA ASP A 132 -5.17 1.22 20.70
C ASP A 132 -4.94 0.76 19.26
N LYS A 133 -4.84 1.73 18.34
CA LYS A 133 -4.62 1.46 16.91
C LYS A 133 -3.28 0.76 16.65
N SER A 134 -2.20 1.26 17.23
CA SER A 134 -0.89 0.65 17.05
C SER A 134 -0.79 -0.73 17.69
N LYS A 135 -1.39 -0.93 18.87
CA LYS A 135 -1.47 -2.24 19.51
C LYS A 135 -2.17 -3.25 18.59
N ARG A 136 -3.34 -2.87 18.04
CA ARG A 136 -4.09 -3.77 17.15
C ARG A 136 -3.31 -4.09 15.87
N ILE A 137 -2.67 -3.09 15.25
CA ILE A 137 -1.84 -3.30 14.05
C ILE A 137 -0.67 -4.24 14.34
N VAL A 138 0.00 -4.08 15.49
CA VAL A 138 1.14 -4.95 15.87
C VAL A 138 0.67 -6.38 16.10
N GLU A 139 -0.42 -6.60 16.83
CA GLU A 139 -0.99 -7.91 17.04
C GLU A 139 -1.31 -8.63 15.72
N LEU A 140 -1.86 -7.90 14.74
CA LEU A 140 -2.18 -8.44 13.42
C LEU A 140 -0.91 -8.75 12.60
N LEU A 141 0.12 -7.92 12.68
CA LEU A 141 1.41 -8.18 12.02
C LEU A 141 2.11 -9.40 12.62
N ASP A 142 2.08 -9.55 13.93
CA ASP A 142 2.65 -10.72 14.62
C ASP A 142 1.87 -12.01 14.25
N GLU A 143 0.53 -11.93 14.15
CA GLU A 143 -0.31 -13.04 13.70
C GLU A 143 0.02 -13.43 12.25
N LEU A 144 0.14 -12.45 11.34
CA LEU A 144 0.49 -12.67 9.94
C LEU A 144 1.84 -13.40 9.82
N SER A 145 2.88 -12.86 10.45
CA SER A 145 4.23 -13.44 10.43
C SER A 145 4.26 -14.86 11.05
N ALA A 146 3.47 -15.12 12.09
CA ALA A 146 3.38 -16.44 12.69
C ALA A 146 2.75 -17.48 11.74
N LEU A 147 1.71 -17.11 11.01
CA LEU A 147 1.05 -17.99 10.04
C LEU A 147 1.91 -18.22 8.79
N GLU A 148 2.62 -17.21 8.30
CA GLU A 148 3.59 -17.33 7.21
C GLU A 148 4.68 -18.37 7.57
N LYS A 149 5.21 -18.30 8.79
CA LYS A 149 6.19 -19.29 9.30
C LYS A 149 5.64 -20.71 9.48
N GLN A 150 4.33 -20.84 9.67
CA GLN A 150 3.64 -22.14 9.72
C GLN A 150 3.30 -22.69 8.32
N GLY A 151 3.49 -21.89 7.27
CA GLY A 151 3.14 -22.26 5.91
C GLY A 151 1.64 -22.30 5.65
N GLU A 152 0.85 -21.39 6.28
CA GLU A 152 -0.60 -21.33 6.08
C GLU A 152 -0.94 -21.11 4.60
N THR A 153 -1.81 -21.94 4.04
CA THR A 153 -2.19 -21.89 2.61
C THR A 153 -3.57 -21.30 2.35
N ASP A 154 -4.34 -20.99 3.40
CA ASP A 154 -5.63 -20.34 3.26
C ASP A 154 -5.44 -18.85 2.89
N ILE A 155 -5.56 -18.57 1.59
CA ILE A 155 -5.40 -17.21 1.03
C ILE A 155 -6.43 -16.22 1.58
N ASP A 156 -7.63 -16.69 1.97
CA ASP A 156 -8.68 -15.83 2.53
C ASP A 156 -8.29 -15.37 3.94
N ARG A 157 -7.82 -16.31 4.74
CA ARG A 157 -7.32 -16.04 6.09
C ARG A 157 -6.11 -15.10 6.07
N MET A 158 -5.10 -15.40 5.27
CA MET A 158 -3.88 -14.61 5.19
C MET A 158 -4.15 -13.19 4.72
N SER A 159 -4.84 -13.05 3.60
CA SER A 159 -5.22 -11.72 3.08
C SER A 159 -6.16 -10.97 4.03
N GLY A 160 -7.02 -11.69 4.77
CA GLY A 160 -7.94 -11.12 5.75
C GLY A 160 -7.22 -10.41 6.89
N ILE A 161 -6.13 -10.99 7.41
CA ILE A 161 -5.32 -10.36 8.46
C ILE A 161 -4.73 -9.04 7.98
N PHE A 162 -4.15 -9.03 6.77
CA PHE A 162 -3.63 -7.79 6.19
C PHE A 162 -4.75 -6.78 5.87
N GLY A 163 -5.92 -7.29 5.48
CA GLY A 163 -7.15 -6.51 5.36
C GLY A 163 -7.49 -5.77 6.66
N HIS A 164 -7.43 -6.45 7.80
CA HIS A 164 -7.67 -5.83 9.11
C HIS A 164 -6.62 -4.79 9.49
N ILE A 165 -5.36 -4.94 9.08
CA ILE A 165 -4.34 -3.88 9.26
C ILE A 165 -4.73 -2.61 8.51
N MET A 166 -5.12 -2.74 7.23
CA MET A 166 -5.53 -1.61 6.42
C MET A 166 -6.88 -1.01 6.87
N GLU A 167 -7.77 -1.83 7.41
CA GLU A 167 -9.00 -1.40 8.08
C GLU A 167 -8.71 -0.42 9.22
N GLU A 168 -7.75 -0.74 10.10
CA GLU A 168 -7.33 0.13 11.19
C GLU A 168 -6.70 1.43 10.69
N ILE A 169 -5.95 1.39 9.59
CA ILE A 169 -5.32 2.58 9.01
C ILE A 169 -6.37 3.51 8.40
N LEU A 170 -7.34 2.98 7.65
CA LEU A 170 -8.36 3.81 7.01
C LEU A 170 -9.40 4.34 7.99
N ALA A 171 -9.68 3.63 9.07
CA ALA A 171 -10.54 4.10 10.16
C ALA A 171 -9.87 5.23 10.96
N TYR A 172 -9.80 6.43 10.36
CA TYR A 172 -9.12 7.59 10.93
C TYR A 172 -9.68 8.00 12.28
N ARG A 173 -11.01 7.99 12.43
CA ARG A 173 -11.74 8.31 13.66
C ARG A 173 -13.10 7.60 13.70
N GLN A 174 -13.69 7.54 14.89
CA GLN A 174 -15.02 6.98 15.11
C GLN A 174 -16.09 8.01 14.76
N ASP A 175 -16.75 7.84 13.62
CA ASP A 175 -17.84 8.67 13.12
C ASP A 175 -18.76 7.92 12.15
N ALA A 176 -19.67 8.64 11.50
CA ALA A 176 -20.62 8.05 10.54
C ALA A 176 -19.94 7.31 9.35
N TRP A 177 -18.71 7.65 9.03
CA TRP A 177 -17.97 7.09 7.89
C TRP A 177 -17.07 5.92 8.27
N GLU A 178 -16.86 5.68 9.57
CA GLU A 178 -15.96 4.64 10.07
C GLU A 178 -16.25 3.28 9.44
N LYS A 179 -17.51 2.86 9.38
CA LYS A 179 -17.90 1.56 8.82
C LYS A 179 -17.49 1.41 7.34
N SER A 180 -17.73 2.43 6.53
CA SER A 180 -17.37 2.40 5.11
C SER A 180 -15.85 2.46 4.92
N LEU A 181 -15.13 3.30 5.69
CA LEU A 181 -13.68 3.36 5.67
C LEU A 181 -13.04 2.04 6.10
N ARG A 182 -13.57 1.38 7.13
CA ARG A 182 -13.11 0.05 7.55
C ARG A 182 -13.28 -0.97 6.43
N ARG A 183 -14.45 -1.01 5.79
CA ARG A 183 -14.69 -1.94 4.67
C ARG A 183 -13.78 -1.66 3.47
N ILE A 184 -13.58 -0.39 3.10
CA ILE A 184 -12.62 -0.01 2.05
C ILE A 184 -11.22 -0.51 2.44
N GLY A 185 -10.78 -0.25 3.67
CA GLY A 185 -9.48 -0.70 4.18
C GLY A 185 -9.32 -2.21 4.10
N PHE A 186 -10.32 -2.95 4.59
CA PHE A 186 -10.30 -4.41 4.61
C PHE A 186 -10.14 -5.01 3.20
N TYR A 187 -11.01 -4.66 2.26
CA TYR A 187 -10.94 -5.24 0.92
C TYR A 187 -9.75 -4.74 0.11
N LEU A 188 -9.36 -3.47 0.28
CA LEU A 188 -8.16 -2.94 -0.35
C LEU A 188 -6.88 -3.59 0.22
N GLY A 189 -6.85 -3.87 1.52
CA GLY A 189 -5.75 -4.60 2.16
C GLY A 189 -5.64 -6.03 1.65
N LYS A 190 -6.76 -6.75 1.55
CA LYS A 190 -6.78 -8.09 0.92
C LYS A 190 -6.25 -8.05 -0.52
N PHE A 191 -6.69 -7.06 -1.30
CA PHE A 191 -6.20 -6.84 -2.66
C PHE A 191 -4.69 -6.63 -2.71
N ILE A 192 -4.14 -5.74 -1.86
CA ILE A 192 -2.70 -5.45 -1.82
C ILE A 192 -1.91 -6.72 -1.48
N TYR A 193 -2.31 -7.47 -0.45
CA TYR A 193 -1.63 -8.69 -0.04
C TYR A 193 -1.59 -9.75 -1.14
N LEU A 194 -2.73 -10.00 -1.77
CA LEU A 194 -2.83 -11.00 -2.83
C LEU A 194 -2.14 -10.57 -4.13
N LEU A 195 -2.12 -9.28 -4.43
CA LEU A 195 -1.39 -8.77 -5.60
C LEU A 195 0.13 -8.83 -5.39
N ASP A 196 0.61 -8.54 -4.17
CA ASP A 196 2.01 -8.72 -3.76
C ASP A 196 2.43 -10.19 -3.90
N ALA A 197 1.63 -11.09 -3.31
CA ALA A 197 1.87 -12.52 -3.43
C ALA A 197 1.86 -13.03 -4.88
N TYR A 198 0.96 -12.51 -5.73
CA TYR A 198 0.93 -12.84 -7.15
C TYR A 198 2.16 -12.32 -7.90
N ASP A 199 2.61 -11.11 -7.60
CA ASP A 199 3.78 -10.49 -8.23
C ASP A 199 5.06 -11.28 -7.93
N ASP A 200 5.24 -11.66 -6.66
CA ASP A 200 6.49 -12.21 -6.14
C ASP A 200 6.56 -13.75 -6.18
N VAL A 201 5.47 -14.48 -6.53
CA VAL A 201 5.39 -15.95 -6.36
C VAL A 201 6.54 -16.74 -7.01
N GLU A 202 7.02 -16.33 -8.18
CA GLU A 202 8.12 -17.04 -8.89
C GLU A 202 9.46 -16.87 -8.17
N GLU A 203 9.70 -15.65 -7.66
CA GLU A 203 10.93 -15.35 -6.91
C GLU A 203 10.89 -16.01 -5.53
N ASP A 204 9.76 -15.93 -4.82
CA ASP A 204 9.57 -16.53 -3.50
C ASP A 204 9.75 -18.05 -3.55
N VAL A 205 9.13 -18.73 -4.51
CA VAL A 205 9.29 -20.19 -4.67
C VAL A 205 10.73 -20.56 -4.99
N LYS A 206 11.41 -19.79 -5.85
CA LYS A 206 12.83 -20.01 -6.18
C LYS A 206 13.74 -19.85 -4.97
N ASN A 207 13.46 -18.87 -4.12
CA ASN A 207 14.20 -18.58 -2.90
C ASN A 207 13.80 -19.48 -1.73
N LYS A 208 12.70 -20.24 -1.85
CA LYS A 208 12.06 -21.03 -0.79
C LYS A 208 11.47 -20.14 0.31
N ASP A 209 11.07 -18.94 -0.06
CA ASP A 209 10.34 -18.03 0.81
C ASP A 209 8.85 -18.40 0.80
N TYR A 210 8.13 -17.96 1.83
CA TYR A 210 6.70 -18.21 1.92
C TYR A 210 5.94 -17.42 0.85
N ASN A 211 5.03 -18.12 0.15
CA ASN A 211 4.02 -17.48 -0.71
C ASN A 211 2.74 -18.31 -0.69
N PRO A 212 1.56 -17.72 -0.42
CA PRO A 212 0.30 -18.46 -0.34
C PRO A 212 -0.16 -19.05 -1.69
N PHE A 213 0.44 -18.65 -2.80
CA PHE A 213 0.17 -19.20 -4.13
C PHE A 213 1.20 -20.25 -4.58
N ALA A 214 2.20 -20.58 -3.76
CA ALA A 214 3.32 -21.46 -4.13
C ALA A 214 2.88 -22.81 -4.73
N GLU A 215 1.78 -23.40 -4.25
CA GLU A 215 1.28 -24.69 -4.75
C GLU A 215 0.46 -24.56 -6.04
N LYS A 216 -0.06 -23.37 -6.35
CA LYS A 216 -1.04 -23.15 -7.43
C LYS A 216 -0.48 -22.41 -8.65
N TYR A 217 0.63 -21.69 -8.52
CA TYR A 217 1.07 -20.74 -9.54
C TYR A 217 1.42 -21.36 -10.90
N THR A 218 1.73 -22.67 -10.94
CA THR A 218 2.00 -23.43 -12.17
C THR A 218 0.77 -24.10 -12.77
N MET A 219 -0.39 -24.04 -12.08
CA MET A 219 -1.61 -24.69 -12.54
C MET A 219 -2.24 -23.92 -13.72
N GLU A 220 -2.86 -24.64 -14.62
CA GLU A 220 -3.65 -24.03 -15.69
C GLU A 220 -4.80 -23.21 -15.10
N GLY A 221 -5.00 -21.99 -15.63
CA GLY A 221 -6.05 -21.08 -15.15
C GLY A 221 -5.69 -20.24 -13.92
N PHE A 222 -4.53 -20.43 -13.29
CA PHE A 222 -4.09 -19.71 -12.10
C PHE A 222 -4.28 -18.17 -12.22
N GLU A 223 -3.79 -17.57 -13.31
CA GLU A 223 -3.91 -16.13 -13.54
C GLU A 223 -5.36 -15.66 -13.58
N GLY A 224 -6.24 -16.47 -14.20
CA GLY A 224 -7.68 -16.19 -14.25
C GLY A 224 -8.35 -16.27 -12.87
N GLU A 225 -7.97 -17.26 -12.05
CA GLU A 225 -8.45 -17.40 -10.66
C GLU A 225 -8.03 -16.20 -9.82
N VAL A 226 -6.74 -15.83 -9.85
CA VAL A 226 -6.24 -14.66 -9.10
C VAL A 226 -6.94 -13.39 -9.54
N ARG A 227 -7.11 -13.18 -10.86
CA ARG A 227 -7.83 -12.01 -11.38
C ARG A 227 -9.25 -11.93 -10.84
N GLN A 228 -9.98 -13.03 -10.80
CA GLN A 228 -11.35 -13.06 -10.26
C GLN A 228 -11.40 -12.70 -8.78
N ILE A 229 -10.48 -13.24 -7.98
CA ILE A 229 -10.37 -12.92 -6.56
C ILE A 229 -10.10 -11.43 -6.36
N LEU A 230 -9.10 -10.88 -7.07
CA LEU A 230 -8.76 -9.46 -7.02
C LEU A 230 -9.93 -8.56 -7.47
N MET A 231 -10.69 -8.98 -8.49
CA MET A 231 -11.90 -8.27 -8.95
C MET A 231 -12.98 -8.21 -7.87
N MET A 232 -13.21 -9.30 -7.14
CA MET A 232 -14.17 -9.30 -6.03
C MET A 232 -13.76 -8.32 -4.93
N MET A 233 -12.47 -8.26 -4.56
CA MET A 233 -11.97 -7.32 -3.55
C MET A 233 -12.17 -5.87 -4.01
N MET A 234 -11.83 -5.56 -5.26
CA MET A 234 -11.99 -4.20 -5.80
C MET A 234 -13.45 -3.81 -6.00
N ALA A 235 -14.33 -4.74 -6.37
CA ALA A 235 -15.76 -4.47 -6.46
C ALA A 235 -16.35 -4.03 -5.12
N GLU A 236 -15.99 -4.71 -4.02
CA GLU A 236 -16.41 -4.32 -2.67
C GLU A 236 -15.80 -2.98 -2.25
N THR A 237 -14.51 -2.75 -2.53
CA THR A 237 -13.82 -1.48 -2.27
C THR A 237 -14.52 -0.32 -2.99
N CYS A 238 -14.77 -0.46 -4.31
CA CYS A 238 -15.42 0.58 -5.11
C CYS A 238 -16.87 0.81 -4.66
N ARG A 239 -17.61 -0.25 -4.32
CA ARG A 239 -18.98 -0.14 -3.81
C ARG A 239 -19.06 0.68 -2.52
N GLU A 240 -18.12 0.49 -1.59
CA GLU A 240 -18.08 1.27 -0.36
C GLU A 240 -17.58 2.70 -0.60
N PHE A 241 -16.62 2.88 -1.51
CA PHE A 241 -16.12 4.19 -1.90
C PHE A 241 -17.22 5.09 -2.48
N GLU A 242 -18.08 4.56 -3.37
CA GLU A 242 -19.15 5.35 -3.99
C GLU A 242 -20.28 5.74 -3.03
N LYS A 243 -20.31 5.20 -1.81
CA LYS A 243 -21.22 5.66 -0.75
C LYS A 243 -20.71 6.91 -0.02
N LEU A 244 -19.41 7.23 -0.16
CA LEU A 244 -18.82 8.37 0.52
C LEU A 244 -19.09 9.66 -0.26
N PRO A 245 -19.44 10.77 0.41
CA PRO A 245 -19.75 12.05 -0.24
C PRO A 245 -18.49 12.79 -0.68
N ILE A 246 -17.63 12.11 -1.44
CA ILE A 246 -16.35 12.68 -1.88
C ILE A 246 -16.55 13.41 -3.20
N ILE A 247 -16.51 14.75 -3.15
CA ILE A 247 -16.55 15.61 -4.34
C ILE A 247 -15.14 15.99 -4.77
N LYS A 248 -14.33 16.47 -3.82
CA LYS A 248 -12.93 16.83 -4.10
C LYS A 248 -12.09 15.59 -4.31
N TYR A 249 -11.28 15.58 -5.36
CA TYR A 249 -10.37 14.49 -5.70
C TYR A 249 -11.07 13.19 -6.16
N GLY A 250 -12.41 13.17 -6.30
CA GLY A 250 -13.17 11.98 -6.69
C GLY A 250 -12.69 11.37 -8.00
N ASP A 251 -12.42 12.20 -9.04
CA ASP A 251 -11.93 11.71 -10.35
C ASP A 251 -10.54 11.03 -10.22
N ILE A 252 -9.66 11.57 -9.36
CA ILE A 252 -8.34 10.97 -9.11
C ILE A 252 -8.48 9.64 -8.39
N LEU A 253 -9.32 9.60 -7.34
CA LEU A 253 -9.57 8.38 -6.57
C LEU A 253 -10.22 7.30 -7.42
N ARG A 254 -11.15 7.66 -8.32
CA ARG A 254 -11.73 6.73 -9.29
C ARG A 254 -10.70 6.21 -10.28
N ASN A 255 -9.85 7.07 -10.85
CA ASN A 255 -8.76 6.62 -11.73
C ASN A 255 -7.88 5.59 -11.01
N ILE A 256 -7.55 5.80 -9.73
CA ILE A 256 -6.76 4.85 -8.94
C ILE A 256 -7.53 3.53 -8.74
N LEU A 257 -8.75 3.59 -8.19
CA LEU A 257 -9.51 2.41 -7.78
C LEU A 257 -10.04 1.57 -8.94
N TYR A 258 -10.42 2.20 -10.06
CA TYR A 258 -11.01 1.49 -11.20
C TYR A 258 -9.99 1.06 -12.27
N SER A 259 -8.84 1.71 -12.32
CA SER A 259 -7.85 1.47 -13.37
C SER A 259 -6.43 1.33 -12.83
N GLY A 260 -5.99 2.24 -12.00
CA GLY A 260 -4.60 2.32 -11.54
C GLY A 260 -4.11 1.11 -10.76
N VAL A 261 -4.94 0.54 -9.89
CA VAL A 261 -4.62 -0.67 -9.10
C VAL A 261 -4.34 -1.91 -9.96
N TRP A 262 -4.82 -1.92 -11.21
CA TRP A 262 -4.63 -3.04 -12.14
C TRP A 262 -3.32 -2.96 -12.91
N CYS A 263 -2.64 -1.81 -12.92
CA CYS A 263 -1.42 -1.61 -13.71
C CYS A 263 -0.35 -2.66 -13.42
N ARG A 264 -0.17 -3.01 -12.14
CA ARG A 264 0.86 -4.01 -11.76
C ARG A 264 0.45 -5.43 -12.15
N PHE A 265 -0.81 -5.81 -11.92
CA PHE A 265 -1.31 -7.12 -12.35
C PHE A 265 -1.11 -7.31 -13.85
N GLU A 266 -1.48 -6.32 -14.67
CA GLU A 266 -1.37 -6.40 -16.13
C GLU A 266 0.09 -6.43 -16.60
N GLU A 267 0.99 -5.73 -15.91
CA GLU A 267 2.43 -5.77 -16.19
C GLU A 267 3.01 -7.16 -15.95
N VAL A 268 2.70 -7.77 -14.79
CA VAL A 268 3.16 -9.12 -14.42
C VAL A 268 2.59 -10.16 -15.37
N SER A 269 1.29 -10.10 -15.66
CA SER A 269 0.60 -11.00 -16.59
C SER A 269 1.20 -10.94 -18.00
N ARG A 270 1.52 -9.74 -18.49
CA ARG A 270 2.19 -9.57 -19.78
C ARG A 270 3.59 -10.18 -19.78
N ARG A 271 4.41 -9.90 -18.74
CA ARG A 271 5.78 -10.47 -18.61
C ARG A 271 5.75 -11.99 -18.65
N ARG A 272 4.86 -12.62 -17.89
CA ARG A 272 4.72 -14.08 -17.85
C ARG A 272 4.30 -14.69 -19.19
N ARG A 273 3.44 -14.01 -19.94
CA ARG A 273 3.07 -14.47 -21.29
C ARG A 273 4.24 -14.40 -22.26
N GLU A 274 4.97 -13.29 -22.27
CA GLU A 274 6.16 -13.12 -23.13
C GLU A 274 7.27 -14.14 -22.80
N GLU A 275 7.44 -14.52 -21.54
CA GLU A 275 8.40 -15.54 -21.11
C GLU A 275 8.00 -16.94 -21.59
N ARG A 276 6.75 -17.33 -21.42
CA ARG A 276 6.21 -18.62 -21.93
C ARG A 276 6.30 -18.75 -23.45
N GLU A 277 6.04 -17.68 -24.19
CA GLU A 277 6.18 -17.65 -25.65
C GLU A 277 7.63 -17.87 -26.09
N LYS A 278 8.60 -17.27 -25.38
CA LYS A 278 10.04 -17.46 -25.68
C LYS A 278 10.50 -18.89 -25.38
N GLU A 279 10.04 -19.50 -24.31
CA GLU A 279 10.35 -20.89 -23.97
C GLU A 279 9.80 -21.87 -25.02
N HIS A 280 8.61 -21.62 -25.55
CA HIS A 280 7.99 -22.41 -26.62
C HIS A 280 8.76 -22.29 -27.95
N VAL A 281 9.22 -21.09 -28.30
CA VAL A 281 10.01 -20.85 -29.54
C VAL A 281 11.43 -21.38 -29.41
N GLY A 282 12.04 -21.41 -28.23
CA GLY A 282 13.39 -21.96 -28.00
C GLY A 282 13.44 -23.48 -27.89
N SER A 283 12.29 -24.16 -27.87
CA SER A 283 12.17 -25.64 -27.79
C SER A 283 11.87 -26.30 -29.13
N ILE A 284 11.85 -25.54 -30.23
CA ILE A 284 11.74 -25.99 -31.61
C ILE A 284 13.11 -25.84 -32.29
#